data_4928ff833a6787355b0430b9987f544c
#
_entry.id   4928ff833a6787355b0430b9987f544c
#
_cell.length_a   1.000
_cell.length_b   1.000
_cell.length_c   1.000
_cell.angle_alpha   90.00
_cell.angle_beta   90.00
_cell.angle_gamma   90.00
#
_symmetry.space_group_name_H-M   'P 1'
#
loop_
_entity.id
_entity.type
_entity.pdbx_description
1 polymer ?
#
loop_
_entity_poly.entity_id
_entity_poly.type
_entity_poly.pdbx_seq_one_letter_code
_entity_poly.pdbx_strand_id
1 'polypeptide(L)'
;SENSSSYKVQINDLLIEADEFYFRSKDTFISSDLGSISIVSTNGELNDIPFTDINIFNNSGSKKYFFTSSFLLNEEIIKKGEFINLDNFSDTKINLYLQSNGYYDSELNNLNNLNKYSFSDSRLVTKSKYEINDIDMVLFGNIDESLSGLFSSNIPDQGLTGSILISNNEIKLQSSLLFDMADLLESTDYFSMDGLEKFDAIVNISNEVVSLKLNTNLNNTVIKSSLDELKKDLNIKLATNIFISDLSNPTYLIENKKFKAFIGEGNNGFFSLGASLDKEIMEINTNDGFHIFLSLNKFKIDDLFSNNDLNNTSNLKSMTISINQLDIFQNLYEDQLLKIDFLEDEINASFSGMDLNGTIKIDPSNFIRIDLNDSKFDFKNLSYDGLEVSSGINDINLRLVGKNIELFNEVFQDIDFYLLKNKTITTLDNIRISSKNLN
;
A
#
# COMPACT_ATOMS: atom_id res chain seq x y z
N SER A 1 21.76 -2.43 -74.13
CA SER A 1 21.58 -1.38 -73.10
C SER A 1 20.10 -1.07 -72.95
N GLU A 2 19.45 -1.64 -71.96
CA GLU A 2 18.11 -1.23 -71.57
C GLU A 2 18.19 0.21 -71.05
N ASN A 3 17.49 1.11 -71.72
CA ASN A 3 17.32 2.47 -71.27
C ASN A 3 16.54 2.44 -69.93
N SER A 4 17.23 2.57 -68.89
CA SER A 4 16.62 2.79 -67.57
C SER A 4 15.99 4.19 -67.58
N SER A 5 14.67 4.26 -67.77
CA SER A 5 13.95 5.53 -67.67
C SER A 5 13.62 5.76 -66.21
N SER A 6 14.33 6.68 -65.56
CA SER A 6 13.90 7.24 -64.26
C SER A 6 13.01 8.45 -64.47
N TYR A 7 11.94 8.60 -63.71
CA TYR A 7 11.13 9.81 -63.74
C TYR A 7 10.90 10.33 -62.31
N LYS A 8 10.71 11.64 -62.22
CA LYS A 8 10.31 12.33 -60.98
C LYS A 8 9.16 13.27 -61.30
N VAL A 9 8.12 13.23 -60.50
CA VAL A 9 6.96 14.11 -60.62
C VAL A 9 6.74 14.78 -59.28
N GLN A 10 6.57 16.10 -59.29
CA GLN A 10 6.13 16.85 -58.13
C GLN A 10 4.67 17.27 -58.36
N ILE A 11 3.82 17.05 -57.38
CA ILE A 11 2.42 17.44 -57.40
C ILE A 11 2.23 18.35 -56.20
N ASN A 12 1.79 19.57 -56.44
CA ASN A 12 1.41 20.52 -55.39
C ASN A 12 -0.10 20.43 -55.19
N ASP A 13 -0.55 20.44 -53.95
CA ASP A 13 -1.97 20.35 -53.55
C ASP A 13 -2.68 19.10 -54.13
N LEU A 14 -2.12 17.92 -53.86
CA LEU A 14 -2.77 16.65 -54.19
C LEU A 14 -3.98 16.40 -53.31
N LEU A 15 -5.12 16.15 -53.93
CA LEU A 15 -6.37 15.76 -53.25
C LEU A 15 -6.85 14.44 -53.86
N ILE A 16 -7.11 13.46 -52.99
CA ILE A 16 -7.71 12.17 -53.35
C ILE A 16 -8.90 11.96 -52.42
N GLU A 17 -10.08 11.83 -53.00
CA GLU A 17 -11.34 11.56 -52.25
C GLU A 17 -11.97 10.28 -52.78
N ALA A 18 -12.37 9.41 -51.88
CA ALA A 18 -13.16 8.20 -52.13
C ALA A 18 -14.16 8.03 -50.95
N ASP A 19 -15.10 7.09 -51.06
CA ASP A 19 -16.22 6.96 -50.11
C ASP A 19 -15.84 6.98 -48.63
N GLU A 20 -14.73 6.38 -48.26
CA GLU A 20 -14.24 6.32 -46.89
C GLU A 20 -12.80 6.79 -46.73
N PHE A 21 -12.26 7.41 -47.74
CA PHE A 21 -10.84 7.79 -47.82
C PHE A 21 -10.69 9.23 -48.29
N TYR A 22 -10.10 10.06 -47.44
CA TYR A 22 -9.73 11.43 -47.74
C TYR A 22 -8.22 11.60 -47.53
N PHE A 23 -7.51 12.03 -48.55
CA PHE A 23 -6.09 12.34 -48.51
C PHE A 23 -5.82 13.67 -49.19
N ARG A 24 -5.22 14.59 -48.48
CA ARG A 24 -4.75 15.87 -48.97
C ARG A 24 -3.29 16.07 -48.61
N SER A 25 -2.46 16.49 -49.54
CA SER A 25 -1.06 16.81 -49.29
C SER A 25 -0.65 18.07 -50.03
N LYS A 26 0.10 18.95 -49.38
CA LYS A 26 0.65 20.17 -50.01
C LYS A 26 1.69 19.85 -51.04
N ASP A 27 2.60 18.91 -50.76
CA ASP A 27 3.69 18.54 -51.64
C ASP A 27 3.79 17.01 -51.72
N THR A 28 3.67 16.47 -52.91
CA THR A 28 3.86 15.03 -53.17
C THR A 28 4.90 14.85 -54.26
N PHE A 29 5.88 14.05 -53.96
CA PHE A 29 6.95 13.66 -54.88
C PHE A 29 6.81 12.17 -55.23
N ILE A 30 6.67 11.88 -56.51
CA ILE A 30 6.64 10.51 -57.02
C ILE A 30 7.91 10.30 -57.84
N SER A 31 8.67 9.28 -57.51
CA SER A 31 9.83 8.88 -58.30
C SER A 31 9.79 7.39 -58.63
N SER A 32 10.26 7.05 -59.82
CA SER A 32 10.45 5.66 -60.24
C SER A 32 11.81 5.49 -60.88
N ASP A 33 12.50 4.41 -60.53
CA ASP A 33 13.76 4.00 -61.07
C ASP A 33 13.84 2.48 -61.12
N LEU A 34 14.16 1.94 -62.32
CA LEU A 34 14.33 0.49 -62.54
C LEU A 34 13.17 -0.37 -62.00
N GLY A 35 11.94 0.14 -62.04
CA GLY A 35 10.75 -0.55 -61.56
C GLY A 35 10.50 -0.45 -60.04
N SER A 36 11.32 0.27 -59.29
CA SER A 36 10.99 0.71 -57.93
C SER A 36 10.11 1.97 -57.98
N ILE A 37 9.22 2.14 -57.00
CA ILE A 37 8.39 3.33 -56.87
C ILE A 37 8.61 3.88 -55.44
N SER A 38 8.77 5.20 -55.38
CA SER A 38 8.78 5.94 -54.11
C SER A 38 7.80 7.10 -54.19
N ILE A 39 6.97 7.23 -53.17
CA ILE A 39 6.02 8.34 -53.01
C ILE A 39 6.36 8.99 -51.67
N VAL A 40 6.60 10.29 -51.68
CA VAL A 40 6.87 11.09 -50.51
C VAL A 40 5.85 12.23 -50.47
N SER A 41 5.03 12.28 -49.47
CA SER A 41 4.05 13.34 -49.25
C SER A 41 4.33 14.05 -47.94
N THR A 42 4.24 15.37 -47.95
CA THR A 42 4.52 16.19 -46.77
C THR A 42 3.38 17.19 -46.46
N ASN A 43 3.17 17.46 -45.19
CA ASN A 43 2.24 18.47 -44.70
C ASN A 43 0.83 18.34 -45.28
N GLY A 44 0.09 17.37 -44.79
CA GLY A 44 -1.24 17.07 -45.28
C GLY A 44 -2.19 16.55 -44.21
N GLU A 45 -3.27 15.96 -44.69
CA GLU A 45 -4.33 15.34 -43.89
C GLU A 45 -4.71 13.99 -44.47
N LEU A 46 -4.89 13.01 -43.63
CA LEU A 46 -5.42 11.69 -43.96
C LEU A 46 -6.64 11.43 -43.08
N ASN A 47 -7.84 11.38 -43.69
CA ASN A 47 -9.12 11.26 -42.96
C ASN A 47 -9.24 12.26 -41.81
N ASP A 48 -9.01 13.55 -42.08
CA ASP A 48 -8.99 14.66 -41.11
C ASP A 48 -7.85 14.60 -40.06
N ILE A 49 -6.94 13.63 -40.17
CA ILE A 49 -5.77 13.51 -39.27
C ILE A 49 -4.57 14.18 -39.97
N PRO A 50 -4.00 15.25 -39.39
CA PRO A 50 -2.84 15.92 -39.98
C PRO A 50 -1.59 15.04 -39.89
N PHE A 51 -0.85 14.99 -40.97
CA PHE A 51 0.46 14.34 -41.03
C PHE A 51 1.56 15.33 -41.41
N THR A 52 2.77 15.04 -40.95
CA THR A 52 3.97 15.79 -41.35
C THR A 52 4.64 15.17 -42.58
N ASP A 53 4.70 13.84 -42.61
CA ASP A 53 5.26 13.09 -43.74
C ASP A 53 4.62 11.70 -43.85
N ILE A 54 4.47 11.26 -45.10
CA ILE A 54 4.14 9.89 -45.47
C ILE A 54 5.06 9.49 -46.62
N ASN A 55 5.81 8.41 -46.42
CA ASN A 55 6.70 7.85 -47.42
C ASN A 55 6.28 6.41 -47.72
N ILE A 56 6.10 6.10 -48.98
CA ILE A 56 5.79 4.74 -49.44
C ILE A 56 6.82 4.37 -50.50
N PHE A 57 7.42 3.21 -50.38
CA PHE A 57 8.32 2.71 -51.37
C PHE A 57 8.14 1.21 -51.63
N ASN A 58 8.37 0.82 -52.87
CA ASN A 58 8.35 -0.56 -53.31
C ASN A 58 9.56 -0.83 -54.19
N ASN A 59 10.24 -1.95 -53.98
CA ASN A 59 11.35 -2.39 -54.78
C ASN A 59 10.82 -3.23 -55.97
N SER A 60 11.50 -3.13 -57.11
CA SER A 60 11.18 -3.90 -58.31
C SER A 60 11.02 -5.39 -58.00
N GLY A 61 9.87 -5.96 -58.40
CA GLY A 61 9.54 -7.37 -58.18
C GLY A 61 9.12 -7.74 -56.74
N SER A 62 9.12 -6.80 -55.81
CA SER A 62 8.62 -7.05 -54.45
C SER A 62 7.08 -6.92 -54.42
N LYS A 63 6.44 -7.80 -53.69
CA LYS A 63 5.01 -7.68 -53.33
C LYS A 63 4.79 -6.84 -52.07
N LYS A 64 5.86 -6.34 -51.43
CA LYS A 64 5.81 -5.57 -50.22
C LYS A 64 5.98 -4.08 -50.51
N TYR A 65 5.03 -3.30 -49.99
CA TYR A 65 5.06 -1.85 -50.03
C TYR A 65 5.45 -1.38 -48.62
N PHE A 66 6.66 -0.88 -48.50
CA PHE A 66 7.15 -0.34 -47.21
C PHE A 66 6.65 1.08 -47.06
N PHE A 67 6.35 1.45 -45.85
CA PHE A 67 5.90 2.80 -45.54
C PHE A 67 6.52 3.33 -44.26
N THR A 68 6.64 4.64 -44.18
CA THR A 68 6.84 5.40 -42.95
C THR A 68 5.83 6.56 -42.94
N SER A 69 5.27 6.85 -41.77
CA SER A 69 4.34 7.97 -41.63
C SER A 69 4.48 8.62 -40.26
N SER A 70 4.19 9.91 -40.24
CA SER A 70 4.28 10.72 -39.02
C SER A 70 3.07 11.63 -38.93
N PHE A 71 2.31 11.50 -37.84
CA PHE A 71 1.09 12.23 -37.56
C PHE A 71 1.23 13.08 -36.29
N LEU A 72 0.62 14.25 -36.29
CA LEU A 72 0.47 15.11 -35.12
C LEU A 72 -0.99 15.07 -34.66
N LEU A 73 -1.22 14.48 -33.50
CA LEU A 73 -2.56 14.33 -32.93
C LEU A 73 -2.71 15.30 -31.75
N ASN A 74 -3.67 16.18 -31.86
CA ASN A 74 -4.07 17.04 -30.75
C ASN A 74 -5.23 16.43 -29.98
N GLU A 75 -5.60 17.03 -28.85
CA GLU A 75 -6.66 16.56 -27.99
C GLU A 75 -8.01 16.36 -28.71
N GLU A 76 -8.37 17.25 -29.64
CA GLU A 76 -9.62 17.17 -30.36
C GLU A 76 -9.67 15.91 -31.26
N ILE A 77 -8.58 15.62 -31.97
CA ILE A 77 -8.44 14.43 -32.81
C ILE A 77 -8.45 13.16 -31.94
N ILE A 78 -7.76 13.19 -30.80
CA ILE A 78 -7.69 12.06 -29.87
C ILE A 78 -9.08 11.74 -29.31
N LYS A 79 -9.86 12.75 -28.93
CA LYS A 79 -11.25 12.59 -28.46
C LYS A 79 -12.18 12.10 -29.56
N LYS A 80 -12.10 12.68 -30.76
CA LYS A 80 -12.93 12.31 -31.91
C LYS A 80 -12.66 10.88 -32.39
N GLY A 81 -11.42 10.42 -32.31
CA GLY A 81 -10.99 9.08 -32.72
C GLY A 81 -11.09 8.01 -31.65
N GLU A 82 -11.58 8.35 -30.42
CA GLU A 82 -11.67 7.43 -29.28
C GLU A 82 -10.34 6.71 -28.93
N PHE A 83 -9.20 7.32 -29.29
CA PHE A 83 -7.88 6.72 -29.08
C PHE A 83 -7.53 6.55 -27.60
N ILE A 84 -8.04 7.45 -26.75
CA ILE A 84 -7.83 7.42 -25.28
C ILE A 84 -9.14 7.86 -24.62
N ASN A 85 -9.58 7.10 -23.64
CA ASN A 85 -10.70 7.50 -22.79
C ASN A 85 -10.25 8.60 -21.81
N LEU A 86 -10.74 9.82 -22.00
CA LEU A 86 -10.41 11.00 -21.19
C LEU A 86 -11.51 11.37 -20.17
N ASP A 87 -12.52 10.53 -20.00
CA ASP A 87 -13.70 10.83 -19.17
C ASP A 87 -13.37 11.04 -17.69
N ASN A 88 -12.25 10.52 -17.23
CA ASN A 88 -11.80 10.64 -15.84
C ASN A 88 -11.03 11.95 -15.55
N PHE A 89 -10.79 12.77 -16.57
CA PHE A 89 -10.07 14.02 -16.43
C PHE A 89 -11.01 15.21 -16.57
N SER A 90 -10.77 16.26 -15.78
CA SER A 90 -11.53 17.53 -15.83
C SER A 90 -10.92 18.52 -16.80
N ASP A 91 -9.63 18.42 -17.05
CA ASP A 91 -8.89 19.26 -17.99
C ASP A 91 -7.71 18.45 -18.54
N THR A 92 -7.43 18.60 -19.84
CA THR A 92 -6.38 17.87 -20.53
C THR A 92 -5.70 18.77 -21.57
N LYS A 93 -4.39 18.61 -21.68
CA LYS A 93 -3.60 19.12 -22.81
C LYS A 93 -2.72 17.99 -23.29
N ILE A 94 -3.00 17.44 -24.45
CA ILE A 94 -2.27 16.29 -24.99
C ILE A 94 -1.66 16.66 -26.34
N ASN A 95 -0.34 16.52 -26.46
CA ASN A 95 0.39 16.61 -27.69
C ASN A 95 0.97 15.23 -28.00
N LEU A 96 0.43 14.55 -28.98
CA LEU A 96 0.86 13.21 -29.39
C LEU A 96 1.42 13.23 -30.80
N TYR A 97 2.64 12.79 -30.94
CA TYR A 97 3.30 12.55 -32.21
C TYR A 97 3.38 11.03 -32.45
N LEU A 98 2.70 10.58 -33.51
CA LEU A 98 2.66 9.17 -33.91
C LEU A 98 3.58 8.96 -35.12
N GLN A 99 4.53 8.06 -35.00
CA GLN A 99 5.31 7.53 -36.13
C GLN A 99 4.94 6.07 -36.35
N SER A 100 4.65 5.72 -37.57
CA SER A 100 4.38 4.35 -38.00
C SER A 100 5.34 3.93 -39.08
N ASN A 101 5.95 2.77 -38.91
CA ASN A 101 6.86 2.17 -39.91
C ASN A 101 6.42 0.73 -40.15
N GLY A 102 6.36 0.32 -41.40
CA GLY A 102 5.93 -1.03 -41.68
C GLY A 102 5.94 -1.38 -43.16
N TYR A 103 5.24 -2.44 -43.45
CA TYR A 103 5.02 -2.85 -44.85
C TYR A 103 3.63 -3.48 -44.99
N TYR A 104 3.06 -3.28 -46.17
CA TYR A 104 1.88 -4.00 -46.63
C TYR A 104 2.33 -5.08 -47.60
N ASP A 105 1.95 -6.34 -47.33
CA ASP A 105 2.20 -7.47 -48.23
C ASP A 105 0.95 -7.71 -49.08
N SER A 106 1.03 -7.41 -50.39
CA SER A 106 -0.11 -7.50 -51.31
C SER A 106 -0.50 -8.94 -51.67
N GLU A 107 0.39 -9.93 -51.50
CA GLU A 107 0.04 -11.35 -51.68
C GLU A 107 -0.72 -11.92 -50.50
N LEU A 108 -0.30 -11.55 -49.30
CA LEU A 108 -0.91 -12.04 -48.04
C LEU A 108 -2.05 -11.14 -47.57
N ASN A 109 -2.27 -9.99 -48.20
CA ASN A 109 -3.20 -8.96 -47.77
C ASN A 109 -3.02 -8.60 -46.29
N ASN A 110 -1.77 -8.44 -45.86
CA ASN A 110 -1.39 -8.24 -44.49
C ASN A 110 -0.58 -6.95 -44.29
N LEU A 111 -0.96 -6.15 -43.31
CA LEU A 111 -0.26 -4.98 -42.82
C LEU A 111 0.56 -5.35 -41.60
N ASN A 112 1.86 -5.12 -41.64
CA ASN A 112 2.76 -5.28 -40.53
C ASN A 112 3.40 -3.93 -40.22
N ASN A 113 3.15 -3.38 -39.04
CA ASN A 113 3.66 -2.08 -38.65
C ASN A 113 4.15 -2.09 -37.20
N LEU A 114 5.09 -1.20 -36.94
CA LEU A 114 5.56 -0.84 -35.60
C LEU A 114 5.29 0.65 -35.40
N ASN A 115 4.56 0.96 -34.35
CA ASN A 115 4.20 2.33 -34.01
C ASN A 115 5.06 2.84 -32.86
N LYS A 116 5.43 4.12 -32.95
CA LYS A 116 6.02 4.90 -31.88
C LYS A 116 5.10 6.06 -31.57
N TYR A 117 4.62 6.13 -30.34
CA TYR A 117 3.81 7.19 -29.81
C TYR A 117 4.68 8.04 -28.90
N SER A 118 4.80 9.34 -29.19
CA SER A 118 5.57 10.28 -28.38
C SER A 118 4.65 11.37 -27.88
N PHE A 119 4.43 11.39 -26.57
CA PHE A 119 3.75 12.47 -25.87
C PHE A 119 4.79 13.46 -25.40
N SER A 120 4.50 14.75 -25.53
CA SER A 120 5.40 15.80 -25.11
C SER A 120 4.62 16.95 -24.46
N ASP A 121 5.15 17.51 -23.41
CA ASP A 121 4.60 18.69 -22.72
C ASP A 121 3.08 18.55 -22.48
N SER A 122 2.66 17.34 -22.12
CA SER A 122 1.25 17.01 -21.89
C SER A 122 0.89 17.23 -20.44
N ARG A 123 -0.38 17.59 -20.20
CA ARG A 123 -0.93 17.86 -18.86
C ARG A 123 -2.27 17.16 -18.70
N LEU A 124 -2.48 16.55 -17.53
CA LEU A 124 -3.73 15.91 -17.15
C LEU A 124 -4.18 16.45 -15.78
N VAL A 125 -5.45 16.79 -15.65
CA VAL A 125 -6.08 17.17 -14.38
C VAL A 125 -7.20 16.18 -14.11
N THR A 126 -7.13 15.45 -13.01
CA THR A 126 -8.18 14.50 -12.63
C THR A 126 -9.43 15.24 -12.14
N LYS A 127 -10.58 14.57 -12.11
CA LYS A 127 -11.82 15.10 -11.49
C LYS A 127 -11.63 15.45 -10.01
N SER A 128 -10.68 14.79 -9.33
CA SER A 128 -10.28 15.07 -7.94
C SER A 128 -9.30 16.24 -7.81
N LYS A 129 -9.04 16.98 -8.92
CA LYS A 129 -8.15 18.15 -9.01
C LYS A 129 -6.66 17.84 -8.79
N TYR A 130 -6.21 16.61 -8.93
CA TYR A 130 -4.78 16.30 -9.00
C TYR A 130 -4.25 16.68 -10.38
N GLU A 131 -3.16 17.44 -10.40
CA GLU A 131 -2.47 17.84 -11.62
C GLU A 131 -1.26 16.97 -11.86
N ILE A 132 -1.11 16.49 -13.09
CA ILE A 132 0.08 15.81 -13.60
C ILE A 132 0.58 16.66 -14.77
N ASN A 133 1.70 17.30 -14.59
CA ASN A 133 2.29 18.22 -15.54
C ASN A 133 3.51 17.63 -16.24
N ASP A 134 3.90 18.25 -17.35
CA ASP A 134 5.12 17.92 -18.10
C ASP A 134 5.24 16.42 -18.39
N ILE A 135 4.14 15.83 -18.85
CA ILE A 135 4.11 14.41 -19.21
C ILE A 135 4.83 14.25 -20.54
N ASP A 136 6.00 13.66 -20.48
CA ASP A 136 6.73 13.16 -21.64
C ASP A 136 6.72 11.64 -21.62
N MET A 137 6.26 11.02 -22.71
CA MET A 137 6.15 9.58 -22.81
C MET A 137 6.46 9.10 -24.20
N VAL A 138 7.21 8.01 -24.30
CA VAL A 138 7.51 7.35 -25.55
C VAL A 138 7.11 5.89 -25.44
N LEU A 139 6.14 5.47 -26.27
CA LEU A 139 5.64 4.10 -26.34
C LEU A 139 5.97 3.49 -27.69
N PHE A 140 6.24 2.19 -27.68
CA PHE A 140 6.48 1.38 -28.87
C PHE A 140 5.55 0.17 -28.84
N GLY A 141 5.05 -0.21 -30.00
CA GLY A 141 4.24 -1.41 -30.16
C GLY A 141 3.02 -1.19 -31.04
N ASN A 142 2.10 -2.11 -30.96
CA ASN A 142 0.83 -2.04 -31.67
C ASN A 142 -0.29 -1.92 -30.66
N ILE A 143 -1.22 -1.01 -30.87
CA ILE A 143 -2.32 -0.73 -29.93
C ILE A 143 -3.23 -1.94 -29.71
N ASP A 144 -3.35 -2.80 -30.75
CA ASP A 144 -4.15 -4.02 -30.69
C ASP A 144 -3.47 -5.17 -29.94
N GLU A 145 -2.19 -5.03 -29.62
CA GLU A 145 -1.41 -6.06 -28.92
C GLU A 145 -0.92 -5.55 -27.56
N SER A 146 0.13 -4.74 -27.59
CA SER A 146 0.68 -4.10 -26.40
C SER A 146 1.57 -2.91 -26.78
N LEU A 147 1.60 -1.92 -25.86
CA LEU A 147 2.51 -0.79 -25.92
C LEU A 147 3.44 -0.82 -24.72
N SER A 148 4.72 -0.59 -24.95
CA SER A 148 5.70 -0.48 -23.86
C SER A 148 6.61 0.72 -24.08
N GLY A 149 7.07 1.33 -22.99
CA GLY A 149 7.93 2.48 -23.13
C GLY A 149 8.36 3.10 -21.81
N LEU A 150 8.81 4.35 -21.91
CA LEU A 150 9.28 5.15 -20.80
C LEU A 150 8.41 6.40 -20.66
N PHE A 151 8.28 6.89 -19.46
CA PHE A 151 7.61 8.14 -19.15
C PHE A 151 8.41 8.98 -18.15
N SER A 152 8.21 10.29 -18.23
CA SER A 152 8.55 11.24 -17.18
C SER A 152 7.37 12.20 -16.99
N SER A 153 7.19 12.67 -15.77
CA SER A 153 6.17 13.66 -15.43
C SER A 153 6.56 14.40 -14.16
N ASN A 154 5.94 15.55 -13.93
CA ASN A 154 6.04 16.27 -12.68
C ASN A 154 4.69 16.16 -11.93
N ILE A 155 4.74 15.53 -10.78
CA ILE A 155 3.70 15.66 -9.75
C ILE A 155 4.15 16.82 -8.85
N PRO A 156 3.26 17.61 -8.24
CA PRO A 156 3.68 18.67 -7.33
C PRO A 156 4.79 18.19 -6.39
N ASP A 157 5.95 18.87 -6.44
CA ASP A 157 7.15 18.64 -5.64
C ASP A 157 8.01 17.40 -5.97
N GLN A 158 7.64 16.54 -6.93
CA GLN A 158 8.44 15.38 -7.32
C GLN A 158 8.42 15.12 -8.83
N GLY A 159 9.61 14.99 -9.41
CA GLY A 159 9.75 14.41 -10.75
C GLY A 159 9.59 12.89 -10.72
N LEU A 160 8.72 12.35 -11.56
CA LEU A 160 8.54 10.92 -11.77
C LEU A 160 9.17 10.48 -13.07
N THR A 161 9.93 9.39 -13.02
CA THR A 161 10.43 8.72 -14.24
C THR A 161 10.21 7.23 -14.10
N GLY A 162 9.87 6.58 -15.19
CA GLY A 162 9.59 5.15 -15.09
C GLY A 162 9.34 4.48 -16.44
N SER A 163 8.88 3.24 -16.37
CA SER A 163 8.42 2.45 -17.50
C SER A 163 6.92 2.23 -17.45
N ILE A 164 6.34 2.09 -18.63
CA ILE A 164 4.91 1.83 -18.82
C ILE A 164 4.74 0.64 -19.75
N LEU A 165 3.79 -0.23 -19.41
CA LEU A 165 3.30 -1.29 -20.26
C LEU A 165 1.78 -1.17 -20.32
N ILE A 166 1.25 -1.11 -21.54
CA ILE A 166 -0.19 -1.11 -21.81
C ILE A 166 -0.50 -2.38 -22.60
N SER A 167 -1.41 -3.18 -22.11
CA SER A 167 -1.95 -4.36 -22.79
C SER A 167 -3.47 -4.34 -22.71
N ASN A 168 -4.17 -5.14 -23.49
CA ASN A 168 -5.61 -5.06 -23.80
C ASN A 168 -6.56 -4.59 -22.69
N ASN A 169 -6.29 -4.85 -21.42
CA ASN A 169 -7.14 -4.39 -20.31
C ASN A 169 -6.31 -4.01 -19.07
N GLU A 170 -5.01 -3.87 -19.21
CA GLU A 170 -4.12 -3.61 -18.10
C GLU A 170 -3.09 -2.53 -18.46
N ILE A 171 -2.95 -1.54 -17.57
CA ILE A 171 -1.86 -0.56 -17.62
C ILE A 171 -0.99 -0.79 -16.39
N LYS A 172 0.28 -1.04 -16.61
CA LYS A 172 1.28 -1.19 -15.57
C LYS A 172 2.30 -0.07 -15.66
N LEU A 173 2.37 0.73 -14.60
CA LEU A 173 3.38 1.77 -14.43
C LEU A 173 4.39 1.29 -13.39
N GLN A 174 5.67 1.48 -13.67
CA GLN A 174 6.74 1.20 -12.72
C GLN A 174 7.64 2.41 -12.59
N SER A 175 7.83 2.89 -11.38
CA SER A 175 8.61 4.09 -11.07
C SER A 175 9.33 3.93 -9.73
N SER A 176 10.20 4.89 -9.41
CA SER A 176 10.78 5.03 -8.09
C SER A 176 10.33 6.36 -7.48
N LEU A 177 9.87 6.31 -6.24
CA LEU A 177 9.41 7.45 -5.46
C LEU A 177 10.35 7.68 -4.28
N LEU A 178 10.54 8.92 -3.91
CA LEU A 178 11.32 9.29 -2.75
C LEU A 178 10.38 9.94 -1.72
N PHE A 179 10.30 9.36 -0.53
CA PHE A 179 9.45 9.86 0.54
C PHE A 179 10.27 10.24 1.76
N ASP A 180 9.94 11.38 2.36
CA ASP A 180 10.36 11.68 3.72
C ASP A 180 9.46 10.89 4.67
N MET A 181 10.06 10.01 5.45
CA MET A 181 9.32 9.12 6.35
C MET A 181 8.67 9.89 7.50
N ALA A 182 9.19 11.06 7.85
CA ALA A 182 8.58 11.93 8.86
C ALA A 182 7.25 12.54 8.38
N ASP A 183 7.08 12.75 7.06
CA ASP A 183 5.85 13.30 6.48
C ASP A 183 4.74 12.25 6.31
N LEU A 184 5.11 10.96 6.26
CA LEU A 184 4.14 9.88 6.05
C LEU A 184 3.33 9.52 7.30
N LEU A 185 3.90 9.74 8.48
CA LEU A 185 3.28 9.38 9.75
C LEU A 185 3.50 10.50 10.76
N GLU A 186 2.43 10.98 11.37
CA GLU A 186 2.54 11.89 12.48
C GLU A 186 3.35 11.25 13.61
N SER A 187 4.42 11.93 14.02
CA SER A 187 5.24 11.48 15.14
C SER A 187 4.47 11.58 16.44
N THR A 188 4.50 10.51 17.21
CA THR A 188 3.94 10.46 18.56
C THR A 188 5.07 10.27 19.58
N ASP A 189 4.79 10.45 20.88
CA ASP A 189 5.77 10.17 21.94
C ASP A 189 6.22 8.71 21.96
N TYR A 190 5.42 7.79 21.38
CA TYR A 190 5.65 6.34 21.39
C TYR A 190 6.22 5.80 20.09
N PHE A 191 6.07 6.53 18.99
CA PHE A 191 6.49 6.07 17.68
C PHE A 191 6.86 7.23 16.76
N SER A 192 8.01 7.15 16.10
CA SER A 192 8.38 8.06 15.02
C SER A 192 9.22 7.33 13.97
N MET A 193 9.09 7.80 12.74
CA MET A 193 9.94 7.39 11.62
C MET A 193 10.64 8.63 11.05
N ASP A 194 11.91 8.50 10.70
CA ASP A 194 12.72 9.60 10.22
C ASP A 194 13.69 9.10 9.14
N GLY A 195 13.83 9.87 8.07
CA GLY A 195 14.74 9.60 6.97
C GLY A 195 14.09 9.65 5.60
N LEU A 196 14.93 9.85 4.58
CA LEU A 196 14.53 9.91 3.18
C LEU A 196 14.69 8.54 2.54
N GLU A 197 13.57 7.89 2.19
CA GLU A 197 13.57 6.51 1.70
C GLU A 197 13.06 6.40 0.27
N LYS A 198 13.71 5.53 -0.50
CA LYS A 198 13.33 5.21 -1.88
C LYS A 198 12.39 4.01 -1.91
N PHE A 199 11.28 4.17 -2.60
CA PHE A 199 10.31 3.12 -2.88
C PHE A 199 10.30 2.80 -4.36
N ASP A 200 10.31 1.52 -4.71
CA ASP A 200 9.97 1.05 -6.02
C ASP A 200 8.45 0.87 -6.08
N ALA A 201 7.80 1.67 -6.92
CA ALA A 201 6.36 1.73 -7.06
C ALA A 201 5.90 1.02 -8.33
N ILE A 202 4.86 0.20 -8.21
CA ILE A 202 4.18 -0.44 -9.33
C ILE A 202 2.69 -0.10 -9.20
N VAL A 203 2.17 0.64 -10.17
CA VAL A 203 0.73 0.91 -10.31
C VAL A 203 0.18 -0.04 -11.37
N ASN A 204 -0.86 -0.77 -11.04
CA ASN A 204 -1.63 -1.55 -11.99
C ASN A 204 -3.04 -0.98 -12.09
N ILE A 205 -3.49 -0.75 -13.31
CA ILE A 205 -4.84 -0.33 -13.63
C ILE A 205 -5.46 -1.44 -14.47
N SER A 206 -6.50 -2.09 -13.96
CA SER A 206 -7.20 -3.16 -14.65
C SER A 206 -8.69 -3.11 -14.31
N ASN A 207 -9.54 -3.15 -15.34
CA ASN A 207 -11.01 -3.11 -15.18
C ASN A 207 -11.49 -1.99 -14.24
N GLU A 208 -10.97 -0.77 -14.43
CA GLU A 208 -11.27 0.42 -13.62
C GLU A 208 -10.75 0.37 -12.17
N VAL A 209 -10.14 -0.72 -11.75
CA VAL A 209 -9.51 -0.84 -10.43
C VAL A 209 -8.05 -0.43 -10.51
N VAL A 210 -7.65 0.49 -9.64
CA VAL A 210 -6.27 0.96 -9.52
C VAL A 210 -5.66 0.39 -8.26
N SER A 211 -4.60 -0.41 -8.41
CA SER A 211 -3.83 -0.94 -7.29
C SER A 211 -2.40 -0.38 -7.30
N LEU A 212 -1.82 -0.25 -6.11
CA LEU A 212 -0.46 0.25 -5.92
C LEU A 212 0.35 -0.73 -5.07
N LYS A 213 1.52 -1.09 -5.55
CA LYS A 213 2.51 -1.84 -4.79
C LYS A 213 3.75 -0.99 -4.61
N LEU A 214 4.17 -0.80 -3.36
CA LEU A 214 5.40 -0.11 -2.98
C LEU A 214 6.35 -1.10 -2.32
N ASN A 215 7.61 -1.12 -2.75
CA ASN A 215 8.64 -1.95 -2.14
C ASN A 215 9.82 -1.06 -1.72
N THR A 216 10.31 -1.28 -0.52
CA THR A 216 11.50 -0.60 -0.02
C THR A 216 12.31 -1.50 0.90
N ASN A 217 13.54 -1.12 1.20
CA ASN A 217 14.38 -1.78 2.20
C ASN A 217 14.45 -0.99 3.52
N LEU A 218 13.82 0.17 3.62
CA LEU A 218 13.90 1.10 4.74
C LEU A 218 15.36 1.33 5.23
N ASN A 219 16.31 1.34 4.30
CA ASN A 219 17.73 1.37 4.65
C ASN A 219 18.14 2.71 5.27
N ASN A 220 17.54 3.79 4.80
CA ASN A 220 17.84 5.17 5.25
C ASN A 220 16.86 5.66 6.32
N THR A 221 16.00 4.81 6.83
CA THR A 221 14.97 5.14 7.82
C THR A 221 15.40 4.68 9.20
N VAL A 222 15.23 5.54 10.20
CA VAL A 222 15.31 5.21 11.63
C VAL A 222 13.89 5.07 12.16
N ILE A 223 13.60 4.00 12.88
CA ILE A 223 12.34 3.81 13.60
C ILE A 223 12.60 3.87 15.10
N LYS A 224 12.02 4.85 15.77
CA LYS A 224 12.04 4.97 17.22
C LYS A 224 10.68 4.52 17.75
N SER A 225 10.68 3.68 18.76
CA SER A 225 9.45 3.16 19.38
C SER A 225 9.67 2.88 20.84
N SER A 226 8.61 2.92 21.64
CA SER A 226 8.60 2.39 23.00
C SER A 226 8.75 0.87 23.03
N LEU A 227 8.32 0.17 21.96
CA LEU A 227 8.50 -1.27 21.79
C LEU A 227 9.85 -1.56 21.13
N ASP A 228 10.73 -2.28 21.83
CA ASP A 228 12.08 -2.61 21.33
C ASP A 228 12.05 -3.41 20.03
N GLU A 229 11.05 -4.27 19.88
CA GLU A 229 10.84 -5.11 18.68
C GLU A 229 10.61 -4.28 17.42
N LEU A 230 10.01 -3.09 17.53
CA LEU A 230 9.80 -2.17 16.40
C LEU A 230 11.01 -1.31 16.09
N LYS A 231 11.92 -1.07 17.04
CA LYS A 231 13.08 -0.21 16.85
C LYS A 231 13.94 -0.66 15.67
N LYS A 232 14.43 0.31 14.92
CA LYS A 232 15.31 0.08 13.78
C LYS A 232 16.31 1.21 13.63
N ASP A 233 17.59 0.88 13.63
CA ASP A 233 18.68 1.82 13.41
C ASP A 233 18.91 2.10 11.93
N LEU A 234 19.60 3.22 11.67
CA LEU A 234 20.04 3.59 10.32
C LEU A 234 20.91 2.48 9.71
N ASN A 235 20.86 2.30 8.39
CA ASN A 235 21.59 1.30 7.62
C ASN A 235 21.25 -0.17 7.93
N ILE A 236 20.26 -0.44 8.76
CA ILE A 236 19.70 -1.79 8.92
C ILE A 236 18.60 -1.98 7.88
N LYS A 237 18.77 -2.97 7.01
CA LYS A 237 17.77 -3.29 5.98
C LYS A 237 16.54 -3.96 6.58
N LEU A 238 15.38 -3.40 6.29
CA LEU A 238 14.08 -3.97 6.60
C LEU A 238 13.23 -3.95 5.33
N ALA A 239 13.31 -5.03 4.55
CA ALA A 239 12.53 -5.16 3.32
C ALA A 239 11.04 -5.09 3.68
N THR A 240 10.36 -4.09 3.14
CA THR A 240 8.96 -3.78 3.44
C THR A 240 8.18 -3.68 2.12
N ASN A 241 7.06 -4.38 2.06
CA ASN A 241 6.11 -4.34 0.97
C ASN A 241 4.84 -3.66 1.47
N ILE A 242 4.31 -2.74 0.68
CA ILE A 242 3.03 -2.10 0.91
C ILE A 242 2.18 -2.38 -0.32
N PHE A 243 1.00 -2.92 -0.14
CA PHE A 243 0.04 -3.16 -1.20
C PHE A 243 -1.26 -2.45 -0.89
N ILE A 244 -1.75 -1.67 -1.85
CA ILE A 244 -3.03 -0.97 -1.80
C ILE A 244 -3.88 -1.53 -2.94
N SER A 245 -4.99 -2.21 -2.61
CA SER A 245 -5.71 -3.01 -3.60
C SER A 245 -6.61 -2.20 -4.52
N ASP A 246 -7.24 -1.15 -4.01
CA ASP A 246 -8.16 -0.29 -4.75
C ASP A 246 -8.05 1.12 -4.21
N LEU A 247 -7.59 2.07 -5.04
CA LEU A 247 -7.44 3.46 -4.60
C LEU A 247 -8.78 4.18 -4.40
N SER A 248 -9.89 3.67 -4.93
CA SER A 248 -11.23 4.23 -4.73
C SER A 248 -11.87 3.77 -3.41
N ASN A 249 -11.57 2.55 -2.97
CA ASN A 249 -11.93 1.99 -1.66
C ASN A 249 -10.73 1.21 -1.10
N PRO A 250 -9.73 1.92 -0.54
CA PRO A 250 -8.42 1.33 -0.33
C PRO A 250 -8.41 0.33 0.82
N THR A 251 -7.83 -0.84 0.55
CA THR A 251 -7.35 -1.76 1.57
C THR A 251 -5.83 -1.79 1.54
N TYR A 252 -5.24 -1.77 2.72
CA TYR A 252 -3.80 -1.69 2.89
C TYR A 252 -3.27 -2.99 3.47
N LEU A 253 -2.26 -3.56 2.84
CA LEU A 253 -1.45 -4.64 3.40
C LEU A 253 -0.01 -4.17 3.49
N ILE A 254 0.53 -4.10 4.71
CA ILE A 254 1.93 -3.75 4.97
C ILE A 254 2.60 -4.98 5.56
N GLU A 255 3.73 -5.38 5.01
CA GLU A 255 4.41 -6.59 5.43
C GLU A 255 5.92 -6.44 5.41
N ASN A 256 6.56 -6.85 6.50
CA ASN A 256 7.99 -7.05 6.60
C ASN A 256 8.30 -8.16 7.62
N LYS A 257 9.58 -8.46 7.85
CA LYS A 257 9.99 -9.52 8.79
C LYS A 257 9.68 -9.24 10.26
N LYS A 258 9.36 -8.00 10.64
CA LYS A 258 9.08 -7.60 12.03
C LYS A 258 7.58 -7.52 12.29
N PHE A 259 6.83 -6.98 11.34
CA PHE A 259 5.39 -6.77 11.50
C PHE A 259 4.62 -6.98 10.21
N LYS A 260 3.35 -7.22 10.38
CA LYS A 260 2.35 -7.28 9.31
C LYS A 260 1.12 -6.50 9.74
N ALA A 261 0.54 -5.72 8.84
CA ALA A 261 -0.67 -4.97 9.07
C ALA A 261 -1.61 -5.11 7.87
N PHE A 262 -2.88 -5.29 8.15
CA PHE A 262 -3.96 -5.23 7.17
C PHE A 262 -5.00 -4.24 7.68
N ILE A 263 -5.39 -3.29 6.83
CA ILE A 263 -6.42 -2.30 7.11
C ILE A 263 -7.41 -2.35 5.95
N GLY A 264 -8.63 -2.75 6.24
CA GLY A 264 -9.73 -2.83 5.29
C GLY A 264 -10.75 -1.72 5.48
N GLU A 265 -11.91 -1.91 4.91
CA GLU A 265 -13.03 -0.96 4.97
C GLU A 265 -13.45 -0.69 6.42
N GLY A 266 -13.76 0.57 6.73
CA GLY A 266 -14.17 0.99 8.08
C GLY A 266 -13.06 0.89 9.13
N ASN A 267 -11.79 0.85 8.72
CA ASN A 267 -10.62 0.63 9.59
C ASN A 267 -10.65 -0.73 10.33
N ASN A 268 -11.31 -1.73 9.73
CA ASN A 268 -11.26 -3.10 10.21
C ASN A 268 -9.94 -3.75 9.77
N GLY A 269 -9.48 -4.74 10.53
CA GLY A 269 -8.25 -5.44 10.14
C GLY A 269 -7.40 -5.89 11.31
N PHE A 270 -6.08 -5.90 11.10
CA PHE A 270 -5.16 -6.29 12.17
C PHE A 270 -3.79 -5.62 12.03
N PHE A 271 -3.09 -5.54 13.17
CA PHE A 271 -1.65 -5.29 13.26
C PHE A 271 -1.00 -6.45 14.01
N SER A 272 0.08 -7.01 13.48
CA SER A 272 0.85 -8.07 14.13
C SER A 272 2.33 -7.71 14.19
N LEU A 273 2.92 -7.87 15.36
CA LEU A 273 4.36 -7.70 15.61
C LEU A 273 4.95 -9.03 16.04
N GLY A 274 5.92 -9.55 15.25
CA GLY A 274 6.54 -10.86 15.46
C GLY A 274 5.75 -12.01 14.83
N ALA A 275 6.41 -13.14 14.62
CA ALA A 275 5.88 -14.30 13.88
C ALA A 275 5.18 -15.35 14.77
N SER A 276 5.26 -15.23 16.10
CA SER A 276 4.76 -16.28 17.03
C SER A 276 3.22 -16.40 17.06
N LEU A 277 2.50 -15.43 16.50
CA LEU A 277 1.04 -15.33 16.54
C LEU A 277 0.37 -15.53 15.17
N ASP A 278 1.08 -16.07 14.18
CA ASP A 278 0.54 -16.28 12.82
C ASP A 278 -0.71 -17.16 12.79
N LYS A 279 -0.81 -18.11 13.74
CA LYS A 279 -1.96 -19.02 13.83
C LYS A 279 -3.21 -18.27 14.30
N GLU A 280 -3.08 -17.43 15.30
CA GLU A 280 -4.16 -16.59 15.86
C GLU A 280 -4.66 -15.61 14.80
N ILE A 281 -3.77 -15.04 13.97
CA ILE A 281 -4.14 -14.14 12.87
C ILE A 281 -5.03 -14.85 11.84
N MET A 282 -4.76 -16.13 11.55
CA MET A 282 -5.54 -16.90 10.58
C MET A 282 -6.97 -17.21 11.06
N GLU A 283 -7.22 -17.16 12.35
CA GLU A 283 -8.50 -17.50 12.98
C GLU A 283 -9.45 -16.30 13.14
N ILE A 284 -8.96 -15.07 12.92
CA ILE A 284 -9.79 -13.87 13.11
C ILE A 284 -10.65 -13.53 11.90
N ASN A 285 -11.81 -12.93 12.19
CA ASN A 285 -12.64 -12.28 11.19
C ASN A 285 -12.18 -10.82 11.01
N THR A 286 -11.41 -10.53 9.97
CA THR A 286 -10.89 -9.18 9.69
C THR A 286 -11.97 -8.14 9.36
N ASN A 287 -13.24 -8.53 9.26
CA ASN A 287 -14.35 -7.63 8.99
C ASN A 287 -15.11 -7.20 10.26
N ASP A 288 -14.70 -7.69 11.44
CA ASP A 288 -15.40 -7.48 12.71
C ASP A 288 -14.69 -6.49 13.64
N GLY A 289 -13.90 -5.58 13.12
CA GLY A 289 -13.15 -4.58 13.86
C GLY A 289 -11.64 -4.72 13.72
N PHE A 290 -10.90 -4.06 14.59
CA PHE A 290 -9.45 -4.07 14.56
C PHE A 290 -8.85 -4.97 15.65
N HIS A 291 -7.85 -5.77 15.28
CA HIS A 291 -7.19 -6.74 16.15
C HIS A 291 -5.69 -6.47 16.25
N ILE A 292 -5.13 -6.61 17.45
CA ILE A 292 -3.69 -6.40 17.67
C ILE A 292 -3.06 -7.69 18.18
N PHE A 293 -1.95 -8.08 17.56
CA PHE A 293 -1.15 -9.25 17.92
C PHE A 293 0.29 -8.82 18.20
N LEU A 294 0.76 -9.01 19.42
CA LEU A 294 2.11 -8.63 19.81
C LEU A 294 2.89 -9.84 20.32
N SER A 295 4.12 -9.97 19.87
CA SER A 295 5.09 -10.92 20.40
C SER A 295 6.24 -10.11 21.01
N LEU A 296 6.30 -10.06 22.35
CA LEU A 296 7.20 -9.21 23.11
C LEU A 296 8.19 -10.05 23.91
N ASN A 297 9.45 -9.64 23.92
CA ASN A 297 10.45 -10.29 24.76
C ASN A 297 10.23 -9.97 26.24
N LYS A 298 9.88 -8.74 26.55
CA LYS A 298 9.65 -8.28 27.90
C LYS A 298 8.50 -7.28 27.95
N PHE A 299 7.65 -7.41 28.95
CA PHE A 299 6.54 -6.50 29.16
C PHE A 299 6.34 -6.25 30.67
N LYS A 300 6.10 -5.01 31.05
CA LYS A 300 5.72 -4.64 32.42
C LYS A 300 4.26 -4.26 32.46
N ILE A 301 3.50 -4.85 33.37
CA ILE A 301 2.07 -4.58 33.46
C ILE A 301 1.78 -3.13 33.88
N ASP A 302 2.69 -2.50 34.60
CA ASP A 302 2.58 -1.08 35.00
C ASP A 302 2.47 -0.14 33.79
N ASP A 303 3.05 -0.53 32.64
CA ASP A 303 3.01 0.26 31.40
C ASP A 303 1.59 0.32 30.80
N LEU A 304 0.72 -0.68 31.06
CA LEU A 304 -0.69 -0.66 30.63
C LEU A 304 -1.53 0.35 31.42
N PHE A 305 -1.23 0.56 32.69
CA PHE A 305 -2.02 1.42 33.55
C PHE A 305 -1.57 2.89 33.53
N SER A 306 -0.41 3.17 32.96
CA SER A 306 0.12 4.54 32.87
C SER A 306 -0.53 5.40 31.79
N ASN A 307 -1.25 4.80 30.84
CA ASN A 307 -1.83 5.47 29.70
C ASN A 307 -3.36 5.60 29.78
N ASN A 308 -3.84 6.78 30.17
CA ASN A 308 -5.28 7.11 30.26
C ASN A 308 -5.99 7.29 28.89
N ASP A 309 -5.32 7.06 27.76
CA ASP A 309 -5.84 7.36 26.42
C ASP A 309 -6.59 6.19 25.73
N LEU A 310 -6.89 5.11 26.43
CA LEU A 310 -7.67 3.98 25.90
C LEU A 310 -9.13 4.34 25.53
N ASN A 311 -9.58 5.54 25.86
CA ASN A 311 -10.97 5.98 25.62
C ASN A 311 -11.31 6.27 24.15
N ASN A 312 -10.35 6.22 23.20
CA ASN A 312 -10.58 6.53 21.79
C ASN A 312 -10.51 5.31 20.84
N THR A 313 -10.60 4.10 21.35
CA THR A 313 -10.45 2.87 20.57
C THR A 313 -11.79 2.28 20.11
N SER A 314 -12.69 3.09 19.54
CA SER A 314 -14.05 2.68 19.19
C SER A 314 -14.13 1.48 18.23
N ASN A 315 -13.04 1.10 17.60
CA ASN A 315 -12.99 -0.03 16.65
C ASN A 315 -12.06 -1.19 17.08
N LEU A 316 -11.35 -1.07 18.22
CA LEU A 316 -10.48 -2.13 18.72
C LEU A 316 -11.33 -3.26 19.33
N LYS A 317 -11.22 -4.46 18.77
CA LYS A 317 -11.99 -5.65 19.19
C LYS A 317 -11.20 -6.55 20.12
N SER A 318 -9.95 -6.82 19.78
CA SER A 318 -9.12 -7.67 20.62
C SER A 318 -7.63 -7.33 20.55
N MET A 319 -6.91 -7.72 21.61
CA MET A 319 -5.46 -7.69 21.66
C MET A 319 -4.96 -9.02 22.20
N THR A 320 -4.04 -9.65 21.49
CA THR A 320 -3.35 -10.88 21.91
C THR A 320 -1.86 -10.60 22.02
N ILE A 321 -1.29 -10.84 23.19
CA ILE A 321 0.11 -10.56 23.48
C ILE A 321 0.78 -11.85 23.95
N SER A 322 1.77 -12.34 23.21
CA SER A 322 2.69 -13.38 23.66
C SER A 322 3.91 -12.71 24.29
N ILE A 323 4.24 -13.05 25.51
CA ILE A 323 5.25 -12.36 26.30
C ILE A 323 6.23 -13.39 26.85
N ASN A 324 7.51 -13.29 26.46
CA ASN A 324 8.53 -14.21 27.00
C ASN A 324 8.81 -13.93 28.48
N GLN A 325 8.82 -12.66 28.90
CA GLN A 325 8.99 -12.27 30.30
C GLN A 325 7.99 -11.17 30.69
N LEU A 326 6.99 -11.54 31.44
CA LEU A 326 6.00 -10.61 32.03
C LEU A 326 6.44 -10.22 33.43
N ASP A 327 6.62 -8.94 33.68
CA ASP A 327 6.92 -8.38 35.00
C ASP A 327 5.62 -7.84 35.62
N ILE A 328 5.21 -8.46 36.71
CA ILE A 328 4.06 -8.02 37.54
C ILE A 328 4.56 -7.77 38.96
N PHE A 329 4.64 -6.53 39.35
CA PHE A 329 5.13 -6.15 40.70
C PHE A 329 6.46 -6.80 41.07
N GLN A 330 7.45 -6.75 40.12
CA GLN A 330 8.77 -7.37 40.25
C GLN A 330 8.79 -8.91 40.28
N ASN A 331 7.64 -9.56 40.04
CA ASN A 331 7.59 -10.99 39.75
C ASN A 331 7.70 -11.21 38.27
N LEU A 332 8.62 -12.06 37.86
CA LEU A 332 8.85 -12.42 36.46
C LEU A 332 8.13 -13.72 36.18
N TYR A 333 7.24 -13.69 35.20
CA TYR A 333 6.54 -14.84 34.66
C TYR A 333 7.00 -15.11 33.23
N GLU A 334 7.39 -16.36 32.96
CA GLU A 334 7.86 -16.76 31.62
C GLU A 334 6.70 -17.25 30.75
N ASP A 335 6.84 -17.08 29.44
CA ASP A 335 5.97 -17.64 28.39
C ASP A 335 4.46 -17.38 28.64
N GLN A 336 4.10 -16.12 28.86
CA GLN A 336 2.71 -15.71 29.10
C GLN A 336 1.99 -15.37 27.79
N LEU A 337 0.74 -15.83 27.67
CA LEU A 337 -0.21 -15.40 26.65
C LEU A 337 -1.31 -14.58 27.30
N LEU A 338 -1.42 -13.32 26.91
CA LEU A 338 -2.47 -12.38 27.34
C LEU A 338 -3.43 -12.17 26.18
N LYS A 339 -4.73 -12.42 26.38
CA LYS A 339 -5.80 -12.10 25.43
C LYS A 339 -6.74 -11.11 26.07
N ILE A 340 -7.06 -10.04 25.36
CA ILE A 340 -7.94 -8.96 25.80
C ILE A 340 -9.03 -8.79 24.75
N ASP A 341 -10.29 -8.87 25.14
CA ASP A 341 -11.44 -8.60 24.30
C ASP A 341 -12.10 -7.30 24.77
N PHE A 342 -12.28 -6.36 23.86
CA PHE A 342 -12.93 -5.09 24.09
C PHE A 342 -14.38 -5.20 23.60
N LEU A 343 -15.30 -5.36 24.54
CA LEU A 343 -16.73 -5.41 24.30
C LEU A 343 -17.33 -4.01 24.49
N GLU A 344 -18.57 -3.80 24.03
CA GLU A 344 -19.22 -2.47 24.14
C GLU A 344 -19.24 -1.92 25.55
N ASP A 345 -19.50 -2.78 26.53
CA ASP A 345 -19.71 -2.39 27.94
C ASP A 345 -18.71 -3.03 28.90
N GLU A 346 -17.79 -3.88 28.46
CA GLU A 346 -16.82 -4.52 29.34
C GLU A 346 -15.50 -4.84 28.66
N ILE A 347 -14.44 -4.94 29.43
CA ILE A 347 -13.14 -5.45 28.98
C ILE A 347 -12.92 -6.79 29.67
N ASN A 348 -12.71 -7.83 28.85
CA ASN A 348 -12.36 -9.16 29.32
C ASN A 348 -10.92 -9.47 28.94
N ALA A 349 -10.09 -9.80 29.93
CA ALA A 349 -8.73 -10.25 29.69
C ALA A 349 -8.53 -11.65 30.27
N SER A 350 -7.78 -12.49 29.59
CA SER A 350 -7.32 -13.78 30.08
C SER A 350 -5.81 -13.87 29.93
N PHE A 351 -5.16 -14.43 30.92
CA PHE A 351 -3.73 -14.72 30.86
C PHE A 351 -3.50 -16.19 31.19
N SER A 352 -2.57 -16.79 30.47
CA SER A 352 -2.23 -18.20 30.63
C SER A 352 -0.73 -18.41 30.47
N GLY A 353 -0.15 -19.16 31.37
CA GLY A 353 1.26 -19.53 31.37
C GLY A 353 1.53 -20.60 32.42
N MET A 354 2.81 -20.84 32.71
CA MET A 354 3.19 -21.89 33.64
C MET A 354 2.82 -21.57 35.10
N ASP A 355 3.11 -20.34 35.50
CA ASP A 355 2.99 -19.90 36.92
C ASP A 355 1.94 -18.83 37.12
N LEU A 356 1.25 -18.38 36.10
CA LEU A 356 0.20 -17.35 36.20
C LEU A 356 -0.93 -17.65 35.22
N ASN A 357 -2.11 -17.94 35.76
CA ASN A 357 -3.31 -18.23 34.99
C ASN A 357 -4.54 -17.52 35.60
N GLY A 358 -5.37 -16.94 34.75
CA GLY A 358 -6.55 -16.28 35.25
C GLY A 358 -7.29 -15.43 34.24
N THR A 359 -8.28 -14.70 34.75
CA THR A 359 -9.06 -13.73 33.96
C THR A 359 -9.24 -12.43 34.73
N ILE A 360 -9.34 -11.34 34.00
CA ILE A 360 -9.68 -10.02 34.51
C ILE A 360 -10.92 -9.55 33.74
N LYS A 361 -11.92 -9.06 34.49
CA LYS A 361 -13.10 -8.41 33.93
C LYS A 361 -13.21 -7.01 34.51
N ILE A 362 -13.43 -6.03 33.65
CA ILE A 362 -13.67 -4.64 34.02
C ILE A 362 -15.02 -4.26 33.45
N ASP A 363 -15.94 -3.91 34.31
CA ASP A 363 -17.28 -3.50 33.91
C ASP A 363 -17.40 -1.96 33.73
N PRO A 364 -18.53 -1.45 33.20
CA PRO A 364 -18.73 -0.02 32.99
C PRO A 364 -18.66 0.86 34.23
N SER A 365 -18.82 0.26 35.40
CA SER A 365 -18.69 0.96 36.71
C SER A 365 -17.24 1.04 37.19
N ASN A 366 -16.26 0.59 36.38
CA ASN A 366 -14.87 0.42 36.76
C ASN A 366 -14.65 -0.59 37.91
N PHE A 367 -15.60 -1.51 38.10
CA PHE A 367 -15.39 -2.64 38.99
C PHE A 367 -14.49 -3.67 38.32
N ILE A 368 -13.38 -4.01 38.97
CA ILE A 368 -12.40 -4.96 38.49
C ILE A 368 -12.61 -6.30 39.23
N ARG A 369 -12.85 -7.35 38.46
CA ARG A 369 -12.87 -8.72 39.00
C ARG A 369 -11.67 -9.49 38.44
N ILE A 370 -10.87 -10.05 39.34
CA ILE A 370 -9.72 -10.89 39.00
C ILE A 370 -10.00 -12.30 39.52
N ASP A 371 -10.05 -13.27 38.64
CA ASP A 371 -10.16 -14.69 38.95
C ASP A 371 -8.83 -15.37 38.63
N LEU A 372 -8.12 -15.90 39.60
CA LEU A 372 -6.83 -16.57 39.50
C LEU A 372 -6.97 -18.08 39.70
N ASN A 373 -6.26 -18.88 38.95
CA ASN A 373 -6.22 -20.32 39.11
C ASN A 373 -4.78 -20.82 38.99
N ASP A 374 -4.36 -21.75 39.87
CA ASP A 374 -3.06 -22.41 39.80
C ASP A 374 -1.91 -21.41 39.58
N SER A 375 -1.91 -20.31 40.31
CA SER A 375 -0.99 -19.20 40.14
C SER A 375 -0.03 -19.06 41.31
N LYS A 376 1.19 -18.61 41.04
CA LYS A 376 2.24 -18.42 42.00
C LYS A 376 2.69 -16.98 42.11
N PHE A 377 2.72 -16.44 43.31
CA PHE A 377 3.22 -15.10 43.58
C PHE A 377 4.30 -15.12 44.68
N ASP A 378 5.42 -14.49 44.42
CA ASP A 378 6.49 -14.28 45.37
C ASP A 378 6.54 -12.79 45.80
N PHE A 379 5.98 -12.46 46.89
CA PHE A 379 5.95 -11.08 47.43
C PHE A 379 7.22 -10.69 48.21
N LYS A 380 8.29 -11.52 48.21
CA LYS A 380 9.53 -11.20 48.90
C LYS A 380 10.18 -9.88 48.46
N ASN A 381 9.88 -9.48 47.23
CA ASN A 381 10.46 -8.28 46.59
C ASN A 381 9.48 -7.07 46.62
N LEU A 382 8.29 -7.18 47.18
CA LEU A 382 7.42 -6.04 47.37
C LEU A 382 8.02 -5.09 48.44
N SER A 383 8.91 -4.21 48.01
CA SER A 383 9.25 -3.03 48.81
C SER A 383 8.04 -2.10 48.83
N TYR A 384 7.69 -1.59 50.00
CA TYR A 384 6.57 -0.66 50.21
C TYR A 384 6.66 0.60 49.34
N ASP A 385 7.88 0.92 48.84
CA ASP A 385 8.17 2.03 47.94
C ASP A 385 7.74 1.80 46.48
N GLY A 386 7.39 0.57 46.06
CA GLY A 386 6.95 0.23 44.71
C GLY A 386 5.45 0.35 44.46
N LEU A 387 4.65 0.60 45.49
CA LEU A 387 3.20 0.81 45.42
C LEU A 387 2.81 2.31 45.29
N GLU A 388 3.71 3.17 44.83
CA GLU A 388 3.29 4.43 44.23
C GLU A 388 2.55 4.11 42.94
N VAL A 389 1.30 3.67 43.07
CA VAL A 389 0.32 3.69 42.00
C VAL A 389 0.32 5.12 41.49
N SER A 390 0.86 5.29 40.28
CA SER A 390 0.90 6.56 39.56
C SER A 390 -0.43 7.28 39.81
N SER A 391 -0.36 8.54 40.14
CA SER A 391 -1.40 9.42 40.70
C SER A 391 -2.68 9.60 39.83
N GLY A 392 -2.99 8.69 38.94
CA GLY A 392 -4.14 8.72 38.02
C GLY A 392 -5.36 7.88 38.45
N ILE A 393 -5.17 6.80 39.20
CA ILE A 393 -6.31 5.94 39.62
C ILE A 393 -6.72 6.34 41.03
N ASN A 394 -7.73 7.21 41.12
CA ASN A 394 -8.19 7.75 42.40
C ASN A 394 -9.06 6.77 43.20
N ASP A 395 -9.79 5.87 42.58
CA ASP A 395 -10.71 4.94 43.20
C ASP A 395 -10.56 3.54 42.58
N ILE A 396 -10.22 2.54 43.38
CA ILE A 396 -10.14 1.14 42.96
C ILE A 396 -11.23 0.37 43.66
N ASN A 397 -12.06 -0.33 42.87
CA ASN A 397 -13.05 -1.27 43.37
C ASN A 397 -12.75 -2.63 42.73
N LEU A 398 -12.19 -3.55 43.52
CA LEU A 398 -11.64 -4.80 43.02
C LEU A 398 -12.13 -5.98 43.87
N ARG A 399 -12.50 -7.08 43.22
CA ARG A 399 -12.66 -8.40 43.84
C ARG A 399 -11.60 -9.34 43.29
N LEU A 400 -10.84 -9.98 44.16
CA LEU A 400 -9.93 -11.04 43.80
C LEU A 400 -10.48 -12.37 44.30
N VAL A 401 -10.60 -13.32 43.40
CA VAL A 401 -10.94 -14.72 43.68
C VAL A 401 -9.79 -15.59 43.21
N GLY A 402 -9.25 -16.43 44.07
CA GLY A 402 -8.10 -17.29 43.73
C GLY A 402 -8.37 -18.74 44.13
N LYS A 403 -7.92 -19.68 43.26
CA LYS A 403 -7.91 -21.12 43.57
C LYS A 403 -6.52 -21.68 43.37
N ASN A 404 -6.04 -22.46 44.34
CA ASN A 404 -4.71 -23.07 44.34
C ASN A 404 -3.60 -22.01 44.16
N ILE A 405 -3.64 -20.96 44.96
CA ILE A 405 -2.69 -19.86 44.86
C ILE A 405 -1.50 -20.12 45.77
N GLU A 406 -0.30 -20.17 45.22
CA GLU A 406 0.95 -20.26 45.97
C GLU A 406 1.40 -18.84 46.38
N LEU A 407 1.39 -18.59 47.70
CA LEU A 407 1.87 -17.34 48.29
C LEU A 407 2.88 -17.69 49.40
N PHE A 408 4.05 -17.08 49.41
CA PHE A 408 5.10 -17.32 50.42
C PHE A 408 5.49 -18.79 50.58
N ASN A 409 5.47 -19.60 49.51
CA ASN A 409 5.65 -21.04 49.45
C ASN A 409 4.54 -21.86 50.17
N GLU A 410 3.40 -21.26 50.45
CA GLU A 410 2.22 -21.94 50.96
C GLU A 410 1.10 -21.92 49.91
N VAL A 411 0.41 -23.06 49.72
CA VAL A 411 -0.69 -23.17 48.79
C VAL A 411 -2.02 -22.91 49.47
N PHE A 412 -2.69 -21.87 49.06
CA PHE A 412 -4.04 -21.53 49.47
C PHE A 412 -5.06 -22.12 48.50
N GLN A 413 -6.02 -22.89 48.98
CA GLN A 413 -7.03 -23.55 48.17
C GLN A 413 -8.04 -22.56 47.59
N ASP A 414 -8.49 -21.63 48.46
CA ASP A 414 -9.41 -20.57 48.08
C ASP A 414 -8.99 -19.26 48.74
N ILE A 415 -9.00 -18.21 47.91
CA ILE A 415 -8.83 -16.82 48.37
C ILE A 415 -9.98 -16.02 47.76
N ASP A 416 -10.71 -15.25 48.58
CA ASP A 416 -11.74 -14.33 48.10
C ASP A 416 -11.72 -13.08 48.99
N PHE A 417 -11.53 -11.92 48.39
CA PHE A 417 -11.60 -10.66 49.10
C PHE A 417 -11.99 -9.52 48.19
N TYR A 418 -12.55 -8.46 48.79
CA TYR A 418 -12.80 -7.18 48.15
C TYR A 418 -11.77 -6.15 48.60
N LEU A 419 -11.25 -5.37 47.67
CA LEU A 419 -10.37 -4.24 47.91
C LEU A 419 -11.08 -2.98 47.43
N LEU A 420 -11.33 -2.07 48.32
CA LEU A 420 -11.83 -0.74 48.03
C LEU A 420 -10.76 0.27 48.39
N LYS A 421 -10.29 1.04 47.45
CA LYS A 421 -9.34 2.12 47.64
C LYS A 421 -9.95 3.42 47.12
N ASN A 422 -9.97 4.41 47.95
CA ASN A 422 -10.21 5.80 47.57
C ASN A 422 -8.95 6.64 47.90
N LYS A 423 -8.99 7.94 47.61
CA LYS A 423 -7.82 8.86 47.77
C LYS A 423 -7.11 8.74 49.13
N THR A 424 -7.78 8.35 50.18
CA THR A 424 -7.28 8.41 51.55
C THR A 424 -7.36 7.09 52.33
N ILE A 425 -8.18 6.15 51.91
CA ILE A 425 -8.47 4.92 52.66
C ILE A 425 -8.40 3.72 51.71
N THR A 426 -7.72 2.66 52.19
CA THR A 426 -7.77 1.32 51.57
C THR A 426 -8.51 0.40 52.54
N THR A 427 -9.58 -0.20 52.06
CA THR A 427 -10.40 -1.14 52.85
C THR A 427 -10.32 -2.52 52.21
N LEU A 428 -10.02 -3.55 53.02
CA LEU A 428 -10.18 -4.95 52.63
C LEU A 428 -11.43 -5.48 53.35
N ASP A 429 -12.35 -6.03 52.56
CA ASP A 429 -13.62 -6.53 53.04
C ASP A 429 -13.88 -7.97 52.57
N ASN A 430 -14.69 -8.70 53.32
CA ASN A 430 -15.12 -10.07 53.01
C ASN A 430 -13.96 -11.07 52.75
N ILE A 431 -12.90 -10.98 53.54
CA ILE A 431 -11.72 -11.83 53.38
C ILE A 431 -12.06 -13.28 53.75
N ARG A 432 -11.91 -14.18 52.76
CA ARG A 432 -12.01 -15.64 52.98
C ARG A 432 -10.74 -16.27 52.45
N ILE A 433 -10.06 -17.00 53.28
CA ILE A 433 -8.83 -17.71 52.90
C ILE A 433 -8.93 -19.11 53.47
N SER A 434 -8.74 -20.12 52.63
CA SER A 434 -8.62 -21.52 53.07
C SER A 434 -7.29 -22.11 52.66
N SER A 435 -6.65 -22.87 53.51
CA SER A 435 -5.43 -23.62 53.23
C SER A 435 -5.52 -25.00 53.84
N LYS A 436 -4.83 -25.99 53.23
CA LYS A 436 -4.73 -27.35 53.80
C LYS A 436 -4.04 -27.37 55.15
N ASN A 437 -3.21 -26.38 55.44
CA ASN A 437 -2.37 -26.32 56.64
C ASN A 437 -2.96 -25.39 57.73
N LEU A 438 -4.01 -24.65 57.44
CA LEU A 438 -4.78 -23.86 58.40
C LEU A 438 -5.96 -24.71 58.92
N ASN A 439 -5.73 -25.49 59.97
CA ASN A 439 -6.79 -26.13 60.78
C ASN A 439 -7.21 -25.26 61.91
#